data_24562d978be5951b50b3597100c3a473
#
_entry.id   24562d978be5951b50b3597100c3a473
#
_cell.length_a   1.000
_cell.length_b   1.000
_cell.length_c   1.000
_cell.angle_alpha   90.00
_cell.angle_beta   90.00
_cell.angle_gamma   90.00
#
_symmetry.space_group_name_H-M   'P 1'
#
loop_
_entity.id
_entity.type
_entity.pdbx_description
1 polymer ?
#
loop_
_entity_poly.entity_id
_entity_poly.type
_entity_poly.pdbx_seq_one_letter_code
_entity_poly.pdbx_strand_id
1 'polypeptide(L)'
;MKIELRHRKLASGNESLYLDFYEKGKRYYESLNLFLIPERTENDRRVNENTLKHALKIKAERILGVEKQVDDGEEKLPSKIFADYMDEHIIYIKDDKKLSDSYVKNVTKTVNIVKSYLRYSNRPRMLLALVDKRFYQNFIRYVNDVYRNNKSDEPQELSPKTKLLIQTTLNSILNQAVRDGVLRKNPYYELEKNEKFKKTPSDRTYLEVNELNAMEGVNTGSPTTKQTFMFCCFTGLR
;
A
#
# COMPACT_ATOMS: atom_id res chain seq x y z
N MET A 1 -29.15 -14.16 -3.41
CA MET A 1 -27.93 -14.97 -3.18
C MET A 1 -28.13 -15.81 -1.95
N LYS A 2 -27.80 -17.11 -2.00
CA LYS A 2 -27.88 -18.02 -0.84
C LYS A 2 -26.47 -18.39 -0.41
N ILE A 3 -26.14 -18.28 0.88
CA ILE A 3 -24.81 -18.61 1.43
C ILE A 3 -25.01 -19.68 2.50
N GLU A 4 -24.37 -20.84 2.32
CA GLU A 4 -24.42 -21.93 3.28
C GLU A 4 -23.03 -22.24 3.82
N LEU A 5 -22.89 -22.41 5.13
CA LEU A 5 -21.69 -22.95 5.75
C LEU A 5 -21.70 -24.48 5.59
N ARG A 6 -20.68 -25.03 5.00
CA ARG A 6 -20.49 -26.45 4.77
C ARG A 6 -19.14 -26.94 5.27
N HIS A 7 -19.00 -28.21 5.46
CA HIS A 7 -17.76 -28.85 5.88
C HIS A 7 -17.41 -30.02 4.95
N ARG A 8 -16.11 -30.28 4.82
CA ARG A 8 -15.55 -31.36 4.00
C ARG A 8 -14.56 -32.15 4.85
N LYS A 9 -14.74 -33.47 4.93
CA LYS A 9 -13.80 -34.37 5.61
C LYS A 9 -12.46 -34.43 4.87
N LEU A 10 -11.38 -34.34 5.64
CA LEU A 10 -10.02 -34.49 5.16
C LEU A 10 -9.45 -35.84 5.52
N ALA A 11 -8.43 -36.30 4.79
CA ALA A 11 -7.76 -37.57 5.09
C ALA A 11 -7.10 -37.60 6.47
N SER A 12 -6.82 -36.44 7.08
CA SER A 12 -6.31 -36.30 8.45
C SER A 12 -7.35 -36.56 9.54
N GLY A 13 -8.62 -36.78 9.19
CA GLY A 13 -9.73 -36.92 10.13
C GLY A 13 -10.36 -35.60 10.58
N ASN A 14 -9.76 -34.45 10.21
CA ASN A 14 -10.33 -33.14 10.45
C ASN A 14 -11.38 -32.78 9.37
N GLU A 15 -12.25 -31.83 9.66
CA GLU A 15 -13.20 -31.30 8.68
C GLU A 15 -12.88 -29.84 8.36
N SER A 16 -12.67 -29.52 7.09
CA SER A 16 -12.46 -28.16 6.62
C SER A 16 -13.80 -27.45 6.40
N LEU A 17 -13.91 -26.22 6.92
CA LEU A 17 -15.08 -25.38 6.77
C LEU A 17 -14.96 -24.47 5.54
N TYR A 18 -16.07 -24.35 4.79
CA TYR A 18 -16.14 -23.45 3.62
C TYR A 18 -17.54 -22.86 3.46
N LEU A 19 -17.64 -21.74 2.81
CA LEU A 19 -18.91 -21.11 2.41
C LEU A 19 -19.26 -21.55 0.98
N ASP A 20 -20.50 -22.00 0.80
CA ASP A 20 -21.10 -22.38 -0.48
C ASP A 20 -22.04 -21.26 -0.91
N PHE A 21 -21.70 -20.59 -1.99
CA PHE A 21 -22.44 -19.47 -2.56
C PHE A 21 -23.24 -19.92 -3.78
N TYR A 22 -24.53 -19.60 -3.81
CA TYR A 22 -25.38 -19.86 -4.95
C TYR A 22 -26.09 -18.57 -5.37
N GLU A 23 -25.82 -18.10 -6.58
CA GLU A 23 -26.46 -16.92 -7.15
C GLU A 23 -26.71 -17.06 -8.64
N LYS A 24 -27.96 -16.80 -9.07
CA LYS A 24 -28.37 -16.78 -10.50
C LYS A 24 -27.90 -17.99 -11.31
N GLY A 25 -28.00 -19.19 -10.73
CA GLY A 25 -27.61 -20.45 -11.36
C GLY A 25 -26.10 -20.76 -11.30
N LYS A 26 -25.28 -19.87 -10.75
CA LYS A 26 -23.84 -20.09 -10.57
C LYS A 26 -23.52 -20.43 -9.12
N ARG A 27 -22.55 -21.35 -8.96
CA ARG A 27 -22.12 -21.83 -7.65
C ARG A 27 -20.61 -21.63 -7.52
N TYR A 28 -20.16 -21.09 -6.37
CA TYR A 28 -18.75 -20.94 -6.05
C TYR A 28 -18.51 -21.18 -4.56
N TYR A 29 -17.27 -21.47 -4.19
CA TYR A 29 -16.90 -21.88 -2.85
C TYR A 29 -15.78 -21.00 -2.32
N GLU A 30 -15.89 -20.57 -1.05
CA GLU A 30 -14.84 -19.84 -0.33
C GLU A 30 -14.35 -20.68 0.85
N SER A 31 -13.09 -21.11 0.85
CA SER A 31 -12.50 -21.79 2.00
C SER A 31 -12.25 -20.81 3.14
N LEU A 32 -12.68 -21.14 4.34
CA LEU A 32 -12.48 -20.31 5.53
C LEU A 32 -11.12 -20.57 6.20
N ASN A 33 -10.39 -21.61 5.79
CA ASN A 33 -9.18 -22.07 6.46
C ASN A 33 -9.40 -22.36 7.97
N LEU A 34 -10.61 -22.76 8.32
CA LEU A 34 -11.01 -23.19 9.65
C LEU A 34 -11.26 -24.70 9.61
N PHE A 35 -10.84 -25.39 10.66
CA PHE A 35 -10.92 -26.84 10.73
C PHE A 35 -11.59 -27.27 12.02
N LEU A 36 -12.49 -28.26 11.92
CA LEU A 36 -13.00 -28.98 13.07
C LEU A 36 -12.13 -30.22 13.30
N ILE A 37 -11.78 -30.46 14.53
CA ILE A 37 -10.99 -31.61 14.95
C ILE A 37 -11.90 -32.73 15.43
N PRO A 38 -11.49 -34.04 15.37
CA PRO A 38 -12.27 -35.13 15.92
C PRO A 38 -12.48 -34.92 17.42
N GLU A 39 -13.73 -34.97 17.86
CA GLU A 39 -14.11 -34.79 19.27
C GLU A 39 -13.77 -36.05 20.07
N ARG A 40 -12.66 -36.01 20.81
CA ARG A 40 -12.23 -37.09 21.73
C ARG A 40 -12.33 -36.68 23.19
N THR A 41 -12.25 -35.35 23.43
CA THR A 41 -12.31 -34.76 24.77
C THR A 41 -13.33 -33.63 24.80
N GLU A 42 -13.76 -33.25 26.00
CA GLU A 42 -14.65 -32.08 26.18
C GLU A 42 -13.99 -30.80 25.75
N ASN A 43 -12.67 -30.72 25.84
CA ASN A 43 -11.91 -29.58 25.34
C ASN A 43 -11.95 -29.49 23.81
N ASP A 44 -11.88 -30.60 23.09
CA ASP A 44 -11.99 -30.64 21.63
C ASP A 44 -13.36 -30.10 21.17
N ARG A 45 -14.43 -30.52 21.88
CA ARG A 45 -15.77 -30.01 21.64
C ARG A 45 -15.86 -28.51 21.82
N ARG A 46 -15.24 -27.95 22.86
CA ARG A 46 -15.21 -26.52 23.13
C ARG A 46 -14.43 -25.74 22.04
N VAL A 47 -13.32 -26.30 21.55
CA VAL A 47 -12.55 -25.76 20.44
C VAL A 47 -13.41 -25.75 19.18
N ASN A 48 -14.10 -26.83 18.85
CA ASN A 48 -14.98 -26.94 17.70
C ASN A 48 -16.15 -25.95 17.78
N GLU A 49 -16.78 -25.78 18.93
CA GLU A 49 -17.85 -24.79 19.15
C GLU A 49 -17.35 -23.36 18.89
N ASN A 50 -16.17 -23.01 19.36
CA ASN A 50 -15.58 -21.69 19.12
C ASN A 50 -15.24 -21.49 17.63
N THR A 51 -14.74 -22.52 16.96
CA THR A 51 -14.44 -22.50 15.53
C THR A 51 -15.72 -22.32 14.71
N LEU A 52 -16.79 -23.01 15.05
CA LEU A 52 -18.10 -22.87 14.42
C LEU A 52 -18.71 -21.49 14.66
N LYS A 53 -18.63 -20.94 15.87
CA LYS A 53 -19.07 -19.56 16.17
C LYS A 53 -18.33 -18.55 15.30
N HIS A 54 -17.02 -18.75 15.12
CA HIS A 54 -16.22 -17.89 14.25
C HIS A 54 -16.65 -18.02 12.78
N ALA A 55 -16.84 -19.24 12.28
CA ALA A 55 -17.31 -19.48 10.92
C ALA A 55 -18.70 -18.88 10.65
N LEU A 56 -19.61 -18.98 11.62
CA LEU A 56 -20.94 -18.35 11.54
C LEU A 56 -20.87 -16.83 11.55
N LYS A 57 -19.94 -16.24 12.31
CA LYS A 57 -19.70 -14.80 12.28
C LYS A 57 -19.21 -14.36 10.89
N ILE A 58 -18.26 -15.07 10.28
CA ILE A 58 -17.81 -14.79 8.91
C ILE A 58 -18.96 -14.91 7.91
N LYS A 59 -19.80 -15.98 8.04
CA LYS A 59 -20.99 -16.14 7.20
C LYS A 59 -21.94 -14.94 7.35
N ALA A 60 -22.22 -14.49 8.57
CA ALA A 60 -23.07 -13.33 8.82
C ALA A 60 -22.48 -12.04 8.22
N GLU A 61 -21.17 -11.83 8.36
CA GLU A 61 -20.47 -10.71 7.74
C GLU A 61 -20.55 -10.74 6.20
N ARG A 62 -20.53 -11.93 5.59
CA ARG A 62 -20.73 -12.08 4.13
C ARG A 62 -22.16 -11.79 3.70
N ILE A 63 -23.15 -12.26 4.47
CA ILE A 63 -24.57 -11.97 4.22
C ILE A 63 -24.85 -10.46 4.38
N LEU A 64 -24.40 -9.86 5.48
CA LEU A 64 -24.57 -8.43 5.74
C LEU A 64 -23.82 -7.55 4.71
N GLY A 65 -22.64 -8.00 4.27
CA GLY A 65 -21.91 -7.33 3.19
C GLY A 65 -22.65 -7.35 1.85
N VAL A 66 -23.42 -8.40 1.59
CA VAL A 66 -24.30 -8.51 0.42
C VAL A 66 -25.56 -7.64 0.59
N GLU A 67 -26.19 -7.67 1.76
CA GLU A 67 -27.37 -6.84 2.06
C GLU A 67 -27.04 -5.34 2.06
N LYS A 68 -25.87 -4.95 2.62
CA LYS A 68 -25.40 -3.56 2.52
C LYS A 68 -25.11 -3.11 1.08
N GLN A 69 -24.77 -4.05 0.18
CA GLN A 69 -24.61 -3.73 -1.26
C GLN A 69 -25.92 -3.58 -2.02
N VAL A 70 -27.04 -4.06 -1.46
CA VAL A 70 -28.37 -4.01 -2.11
C VAL A 70 -29.17 -2.77 -1.67
N ASP A 71 -28.89 -2.21 -0.48
CA ASP A 71 -29.78 -1.19 0.13
C ASP A 71 -29.30 0.27 -0.04
N ASP A 72 -28.06 0.52 -0.48
CA ASP A 72 -27.53 1.90 -0.52
C ASP A 72 -27.54 2.58 -1.89
N GLY A 73 -28.10 2.00 -2.95
CA GLY A 73 -28.09 2.64 -4.28
C GLY A 73 -26.71 3.04 -4.80
N GLU A 74 -25.64 2.64 -4.12
CA GLU A 74 -24.28 2.98 -4.48
C GLU A 74 -23.80 2.10 -5.64
N GLU A 75 -23.38 2.74 -6.71
CA GLU A 75 -22.73 2.09 -7.85
C GLU A 75 -21.63 1.13 -7.38
N LYS A 76 -21.70 -0.12 -7.81
CA LYS A 76 -20.64 -1.11 -7.52
C LYS A 76 -19.33 -0.62 -8.10
N LEU A 77 -18.38 -0.30 -7.25
CA LEU A 77 -17.04 0.04 -7.68
C LEU A 77 -16.44 -1.10 -8.53
N PRO A 78 -15.76 -0.79 -9.64
CA PRO A 78 -15.07 -1.80 -10.44
C PRO A 78 -14.13 -2.63 -9.58
N SER A 79 -14.22 -3.95 -9.68
CA SER A 79 -13.38 -4.87 -8.92
C SER A 79 -11.98 -4.93 -9.56
N LYS A 80 -11.11 -3.95 -9.28
CA LYS A 80 -9.73 -3.90 -9.77
C LYS A 80 -8.75 -4.41 -8.72
N ILE A 81 -7.76 -5.20 -9.15
CA ILE A 81 -6.62 -5.59 -8.30
C ILE A 81 -5.72 -4.37 -8.13
N PHE A 82 -5.33 -4.08 -6.88
CA PHE A 82 -4.56 -2.88 -6.56
C PHE A 82 -3.19 -2.84 -7.27
N ALA A 83 -2.50 -3.99 -7.34
CA ALA A 83 -1.22 -4.09 -8.04
C ALA A 83 -1.35 -3.77 -9.54
N ASP A 84 -2.40 -4.29 -10.19
CA ASP A 84 -2.64 -4.10 -11.62
C ASP A 84 -3.03 -2.64 -11.91
N TYR A 85 -3.86 -2.03 -11.06
CA TYR A 85 -4.20 -0.60 -11.17
C TYR A 85 -2.95 0.30 -11.08
N MET A 86 -2.01 -0.02 -10.18
CA MET A 86 -0.77 0.75 -10.08
C MET A 86 0.10 0.63 -11.33
N ASP A 87 0.12 -0.54 -11.99
CA ASP A 87 0.85 -0.72 -13.26
C ASP A 87 0.17 0.06 -14.40
N GLU A 88 -1.15 -0.01 -14.51
CA GLU A 88 -1.91 0.81 -15.45
C GLU A 88 -1.63 2.30 -15.25
N HIS A 89 -1.56 2.75 -13.98
CA HIS A 89 -1.24 4.15 -13.66
C HIS A 89 0.16 4.56 -14.11
N ILE A 90 1.16 3.68 -14.01
CA ILE A 90 2.52 3.96 -14.53
C ILE A 90 2.49 4.16 -16.04
N ILE A 91 1.78 3.30 -16.77
CA ILE A 91 1.60 3.42 -18.22
C ILE A 91 0.93 4.75 -18.55
N TYR A 92 -0.18 5.07 -17.89
CA TYR A 92 -0.92 6.32 -18.08
C TYR A 92 -0.08 7.57 -17.89
N ILE A 93 0.73 7.66 -16.83
CA ILE A 93 1.57 8.85 -16.59
C ILE A 93 2.72 8.97 -17.58
N LYS A 94 3.19 7.85 -18.14
CA LYS A 94 4.28 7.81 -19.09
C LYS A 94 3.79 8.16 -20.50
N ASP A 95 2.75 7.49 -20.97
CA ASP A 95 2.34 7.51 -22.37
C ASP A 95 1.29 8.60 -22.65
N ASP A 96 0.27 8.73 -21.79
CA ASP A 96 -0.81 9.69 -21.98
C ASP A 96 -0.44 11.09 -21.46
N LYS A 97 0.05 11.18 -20.23
CA LYS A 97 0.45 12.47 -19.63
C LYS A 97 1.84 12.94 -20.00
N LYS A 98 2.68 12.08 -20.54
CA LYS A 98 4.08 12.40 -20.95
C LYS A 98 4.85 13.14 -19.86
N LEU A 99 4.71 12.67 -18.61
CA LEU A 99 5.42 13.27 -17.48
C LEU A 99 6.91 12.92 -17.53
N SER A 100 7.72 13.72 -16.84
CA SER A 100 9.17 13.57 -16.87
C SER A 100 9.61 12.15 -16.41
N ASP A 101 10.66 11.63 -17.02
CA ASP A 101 11.24 10.31 -16.68
C ASP A 101 11.59 10.19 -15.20
N SER A 102 12.06 11.28 -14.59
CA SER A 102 12.37 11.32 -13.16
C SER A 102 11.14 11.09 -12.30
N TYR A 103 10.00 11.68 -12.68
CA TYR A 103 8.73 11.46 -11.98
C TYR A 103 8.25 10.01 -12.14
N VAL A 104 8.24 9.50 -13.38
CA VAL A 104 7.85 8.10 -13.67
C VAL A 104 8.72 7.12 -12.87
N LYS A 105 10.05 7.33 -12.82
CA LYS A 105 10.96 6.51 -12.00
C LYS A 105 10.60 6.54 -10.51
N ASN A 106 10.21 7.69 -9.96
CA ASN A 106 9.81 7.79 -8.56
C ASN A 106 8.48 7.07 -8.27
N VAL A 107 7.50 7.18 -9.18
CA VAL A 107 6.23 6.45 -9.09
C VAL A 107 6.50 4.94 -9.16
N THR A 108 7.30 4.48 -10.12
CA THR A 108 7.67 3.05 -10.27
C THR A 108 8.34 2.50 -9.00
N LYS A 109 9.26 3.26 -8.39
CA LYS A 109 9.89 2.87 -7.11
C LYS A 109 8.85 2.70 -6.01
N THR A 110 7.93 3.66 -5.89
CA THR A 110 6.86 3.60 -4.87
C THR A 110 5.95 2.40 -5.10
N VAL A 111 5.54 2.15 -6.34
CA VAL A 111 4.72 0.98 -6.72
C VAL A 111 5.42 -0.32 -6.34
N ASN A 112 6.72 -0.45 -6.61
CA ASN A 112 7.49 -1.63 -6.23
C ASN A 112 7.54 -1.85 -4.71
N ILE A 113 7.63 -0.78 -3.92
CA ILE A 113 7.58 -0.86 -2.45
C ILE A 113 6.19 -1.30 -1.98
N VAL A 114 5.11 -0.75 -2.55
CA VAL A 114 3.75 -1.18 -2.23
C VAL A 114 3.53 -2.65 -2.59
N LYS A 115 3.99 -3.09 -3.77
CA LYS A 115 3.93 -4.51 -4.17
C LYS A 115 4.73 -5.42 -3.23
N SER A 116 5.88 -4.96 -2.74
CA SER A 116 6.65 -5.70 -1.74
C SER A 116 5.87 -5.82 -0.43
N TYR A 117 5.19 -4.77 0.00
CA TYR A 117 4.30 -4.82 1.16
C TYR A 117 3.12 -5.78 0.95
N LEU A 118 2.48 -5.77 -0.22
CA LEU A 118 1.39 -6.69 -0.54
C LEU A 118 1.84 -8.16 -0.45
N ARG A 119 3.06 -8.47 -0.92
CA ARG A 119 3.64 -9.82 -0.77
C ARG A 119 3.96 -10.13 0.70
N TYR A 120 4.57 -9.21 1.42
CA TYR A 120 4.89 -9.34 2.84
C TYR A 120 3.64 -9.62 3.68
N SER A 121 2.53 -8.94 3.39
CA SER A 121 1.23 -9.12 4.05
C SER A 121 0.43 -10.33 3.52
N ASN A 122 1.02 -11.13 2.62
CA ASN A 122 0.38 -12.28 1.96
C ASN A 122 -0.92 -11.93 1.20
N ARG A 123 -0.98 -10.74 0.61
CA ARG A 123 -2.15 -10.22 -0.12
C ARG A 123 -1.80 -9.69 -1.52
N PRO A 124 -1.05 -10.44 -2.37
CA PRO A 124 -0.56 -9.92 -3.66
C PRO A 124 -1.68 -9.53 -4.64
N ARG A 125 -2.86 -10.14 -4.52
CA ARG A 125 -4.05 -9.88 -5.34
C ARG A 125 -5.14 -9.10 -4.61
N MET A 126 -4.77 -8.25 -3.67
CA MET A 126 -5.71 -7.43 -2.92
C MET A 126 -6.50 -6.50 -3.86
N LEU A 127 -7.81 -6.43 -3.67
CA LEU A 127 -8.65 -5.50 -4.42
C LEU A 127 -8.43 -4.07 -3.95
N LEU A 128 -8.44 -3.12 -4.89
CA LEU A 128 -8.27 -1.69 -4.60
C LEU A 128 -9.37 -1.16 -3.65
N ALA A 129 -10.59 -1.65 -3.78
CA ALA A 129 -11.70 -1.29 -2.89
C ALA A 129 -11.48 -1.63 -1.40
N LEU A 130 -10.52 -2.53 -1.09
CA LEU A 130 -10.15 -2.92 0.27
C LEU A 130 -9.02 -2.07 0.87
N VAL A 131 -8.55 -1.06 0.14
CA VAL A 131 -7.52 -0.13 0.64
C VAL A 131 -8.19 0.85 1.59
N ASP A 132 -8.06 0.57 2.88
CA ASP A 132 -8.64 1.32 4.00
C ASP A 132 -7.57 2.04 4.84
N LYS A 133 -8.00 2.76 5.88
CA LYS A 133 -7.12 3.41 6.87
C LYS A 133 -6.13 2.41 7.47
N ARG A 134 -6.61 1.21 7.83
CA ARG A 134 -5.79 0.17 8.47
C ARG A 134 -4.70 -0.37 7.54
N PHE A 135 -5.02 -0.54 6.25
CA PHE A 135 -4.02 -0.87 5.24
C PHE A 135 -2.92 0.19 5.22
N TYR A 136 -3.30 1.47 5.19
CA TYR A 136 -2.34 2.56 5.09
C TYR A 136 -1.43 2.66 6.33
N GLN A 137 -1.99 2.52 7.53
CA GLN A 137 -1.22 2.47 8.79
C GLN A 137 -0.20 1.33 8.80
N ASN A 138 -0.62 0.13 8.38
CA ASN A 138 0.26 -1.03 8.31
C ASN A 138 1.35 -0.86 7.23
N PHE A 139 1.03 -0.23 6.12
CA PHE A 139 2.01 0.12 5.10
C PHE A 139 3.07 1.11 5.63
N ILE A 140 2.67 2.13 6.38
CA ILE A 140 3.61 3.07 7.01
C ILE A 140 4.55 2.34 7.98
N ARG A 141 4.02 1.43 8.81
CA ARG A 141 4.84 0.59 9.70
C ARG A 141 5.81 -0.27 8.91
N TYR A 142 5.35 -0.92 7.86
CA TYR A 142 6.21 -1.72 6.99
C TYR A 142 7.37 -0.90 6.41
N VAL A 143 7.11 0.30 5.91
CA VAL A 143 8.14 1.20 5.36
C VAL A 143 9.13 1.65 6.43
N ASN A 144 8.69 1.83 7.68
CA ASN A 144 9.55 2.23 8.78
C ASN A 144 10.42 1.08 9.30
N ASP A 145 9.79 -0.04 9.57
CA ASP A 145 10.36 -1.05 10.45
C ASP A 145 10.93 -2.24 9.68
N VAL A 146 10.35 -2.57 8.51
CA VAL A 146 10.67 -3.79 7.76
C VAL A 146 11.42 -3.51 6.47
N TYR A 147 10.96 -2.53 5.68
CA TYR A 147 11.53 -2.29 4.36
C TYR A 147 12.93 -1.71 4.47
N ARG A 148 13.88 -2.34 3.77
CA ARG A 148 15.28 -1.89 3.65
C ARG A 148 15.65 -1.73 2.19
N ASN A 149 16.48 -0.72 1.92
CA ASN A 149 16.99 -0.47 0.58
C ASN A 149 18.26 -1.30 0.35
N ASN A 150 18.24 -2.22 -0.61
CA ASN A 150 19.34 -3.12 -0.94
C ASN A 150 20.29 -2.55 -2.01
N LYS A 151 20.44 -1.23 -2.09
CA LYS A 151 21.35 -0.60 -3.07
C LYS A 151 22.82 -0.62 -2.68
N SER A 152 23.13 -0.86 -1.42
CA SER A 152 24.46 -1.02 -0.87
C SER A 152 24.62 -2.42 -0.32
N ASP A 153 25.86 -2.86 -0.09
CA ASP A 153 26.18 -4.17 0.47
C ASP A 153 25.49 -4.41 1.83
N GLU A 154 25.15 -3.34 2.54
CA GLU A 154 24.37 -3.39 3.76
C GLU A 154 22.95 -2.81 3.55
N PRO A 155 21.88 -3.52 3.99
CA PRO A 155 20.51 -3.02 3.92
C PRO A 155 20.33 -1.76 4.77
N GLN A 156 19.99 -0.65 4.14
CA GLN A 156 19.84 0.65 4.83
C GLN A 156 18.37 1.06 4.96
N GLU A 157 18.09 1.77 6.05
CA GLU A 157 16.81 2.44 6.22
C GLU A 157 16.61 3.55 5.17
N LEU A 158 15.34 3.79 4.85
CA LEU A 158 15.01 4.91 3.99
C LEU A 158 15.14 6.24 4.74
N SER A 159 15.70 7.25 4.07
CA SER A 159 15.75 8.60 4.64
C SER A 159 14.32 9.15 4.88
N PRO A 160 14.12 10.03 5.87
CA PRO A 160 12.81 10.65 6.14
C PRO A 160 12.21 11.33 4.92
N LYS A 161 13.05 11.97 4.09
CA LYS A 161 12.64 12.59 2.83
C LYS A 161 12.11 11.57 1.83
N THR A 162 12.74 10.40 1.74
CA THR A 162 12.31 9.31 0.86
C THR A 162 11.00 8.69 1.36
N LYS A 163 10.86 8.47 2.67
CA LYS A 163 9.61 7.97 3.28
C LYS A 163 8.44 8.92 2.97
N LEU A 164 8.64 10.22 3.11
CA LEU A 164 7.65 11.23 2.76
C LEU A 164 7.32 11.23 1.26
N LEU A 165 8.31 11.08 0.37
CA LEU A 165 8.09 10.98 -1.07
C LEU A 165 7.24 9.76 -1.43
N ILE A 166 7.50 8.59 -0.83
CA ILE A 166 6.70 7.38 -1.02
C ILE A 166 5.25 7.63 -0.61
N GLN A 167 5.02 8.25 0.54
CA GLN A 167 3.69 8.57 1.03
C GLN A 167 2.95 9.53 0.12
N THR A 168 3.60 10.62 -0.33
CA THR A 168 2.96 11.60 -1.23
C THR A 168 2.66 11.01 -2.60
N THR A 169 3.54 10.15 -3.11
CA THR A 169 3.33 9.45 -4.39
C THR A 169 2.16 8.45 -4.28
N LEU A 170 2.11 7.63 -3.22
CA LEU A 170 0.99 6.72 -2.99
C LEU A 170 -0.33 7.49 -2.85
N ASN A 171 -0.31 8.61 -2.12
CA ASN A 171 -1.48 9.47 -2.00
C ASN A 171 -1.96 10.02 -3.36
N SER A 172 -1.04 10.40 -4.25
CA SER A 172 -1.38 10.83 -5.62
C SER A 172 -2.04 9.71 -6.43
N ILE A 173 -1.53 8.48 -6.34
CA ILE A 173 -2.11 7.29 -7.02
C ILE A 173 -3.53 7.03 -6.49
N LEU A 174 -3.73 7.04 -5.16
CA LEU A 174 -5.04 6.81 -4.56
C LEU A 174 -6.04 7.94 -4.87
N ASN A 175 -5.58 9.19 -4.96
CA ASN A 175 -6.43 10.30 -5.41
C ASN A 175 -6.84 10.12 -6.88
N GLN A 176 -5.96 9.59 -7.74
CA GLN A 176 -6.35 9.25 -9.11
C GLN A 176 -7.38 8.12 -9.11
N ALA A 177 -7.22 7.11 -8.28
CA ALA A 177 -8.18 6.01 -8.15
C ALA A 177 -9.58 6.48 -7.72
N VAL A 178 -9.65 7.52 -6.88
CA VAL A 178 -10.93 8.15 -6.52
C VAL A 178 -11.53 8.89 -7.71
N ARG A 179 -10.73 9.64 -8.48
CA ARG A 179 -11.20 10.32 -9.71
C ARG A 179 -11.67 9.35 -10.79
N ASP A 180 -11.02 8.19 -10.89
CA ASP A 180 -11.37 7.12 -11.84
C ASP A 180 -12.61 6.31 -11.38
N GLY A 181 -13.19 6.63 -10.21
CA GLY A 181 -14.36 5.93 -9.67
C GLY A 181 -14.09 4.49 -9.23
N VAL A 182 -12.81 4.09 -9.05
CA VAL A 182 -12.43 2.73 -8.61
C VAL A 182 -12.16 2.64 -7.11
N LEU A 183 -12.07 3.78 -6.43
CA LEU A 183 -11.96 3.90 -4.98
C LEU A 183 -12.93 4.98 -4.49
N ARG A 184 -13.73 4.70 -3.45
CA ARG A 184 -14.72 5.66 -2.93
C ARG A 184 -14.07 6.89 -2.31
N LYS A 185 -13.06 6.69 -1.48
CA LYS A 185 -12.32 7.73 -0.76
C LYS A 185 -10.89 7.33 -0.54
N ASN A 186 -10.00 8.31 -0.52
CA ASN A 186 -8.61 8.07 -0.23
C ASN A 186 -8.39 7.95 1.29
N PRO A 187 -7.94 6.80 1.81
CA PRO A 187 -7.74 6.57 3.24
C PRO A 187 -6.63 7.44 3.86
N TYR A 188 -5.78 8.05 3.06
CA TYR A 188 -4.76 9.00 3.54
C TYR A 188 -5.37 10.15 4.35
N TYR A 189 -6.55 10.62 3.98
CA TYR A 189 -7.21 11.74 4.67
C TYR A 189 -7.82 11.36 6.01
N GLU A 190 -7.97 10.07 6.27
CA GLU A 190 -8.43 9.55 7.57
C GLU A 190 -7.29 9.38 8.59
N LEU A 191 -6.03 9.50 8.12
CA LEU A 191 -4.86 9.42 8.99
C LEU A 191 -4.68 10.70 9.81
N GLU A 192 -4.33 10.54 11.06
CA GLU A 192 -3.94 11.65 11.93
C GLU A 192 -2.56 12.20 11.55
N LYS A 193 -2.23 13.41 12.02
CA LYS A 193 -0.94 14.06 11.71
C LYS A 193 0.28 13.27 12.24
N ASN A 194 0.12 12.58 13.36
CA ASN A 194 1.14 11.75 13.99
C ASN A 194 1.37 10.41 13.25
N GLU A 195 0.37 9.94 12.49
CA GLU A 195 0.44 8.72 11.69
C GLU A 195 1.12 8.95 10.33
N LYS A 196 1.30 10.20 9.91
CA LYS A 196 1.90 10.59 8.62
C LYS A 196 3.40 10.82 8.76
N PHE A 197 4.16 10.55 7.69
CA PHE A 197 5.55 10.96 7.63
C PHE A 197 5.65 12.49 7.65
N LYS A 198 6.50 13.00 8.54
CA LYS A 198 6.69 14.44 8.71
C LYS A 198 7.74 14.96 7.72
N LYS A 199 7.54 16.20 7.28
CA LYS A 199 8.56 16.92 6.53
C LYS A 199 9.70 17.24 7.50
N THR A 200 10.89 16.75 7.19
CA THR A 200 12.11 17.13 7.93
C THR A 200 12.44 18.58 7.57
N PRO A 201 12.73 19.43 8.54
CA PRO A 201 13.26 20.74 8.27
C PRO A 201 14.50 20.61 7.39
N SER A 202 14.61 21.48 6.38
CA SER A 202 15.82 21.56 5.56
C SER A 202 16.81 22.43 6.30
N ASP A 203 17.83 21.82 6.84
CA ASP A 203 19.00 22.55 7.32
C ASP A 203 19.81 22.95 6.08
N ARG A 204 19.48 24.14 5.56
CA ARG A 204 20.20 24.70 4.43
C ARG A 204 21.30 25.57 4.99
N THR A 205 22.52 25.07 4.91
CA THR A 205 23.72 25.91 5.05
C THR A 205 23.89 26.74 3.80
N TYR A 206 24.20 27.99 3.96
CA TYR A 206 24.58 28.90 2.89
C TYR A 206 25.98 29.44 3.21
N LEU A 207 26.71 29.77 2.16
CA LEU A 207 28.03 30.37 2.31
C LEU A 207 27.86 31.83 2.64
N GLU A 208 28.63 32.28 3.64
CA GLU A 208 28.77 33.70 3.94
C GLU A 208 29.75 34.38 2.96
N VAL A 209 29.69 35.70 2.90
CA VAL A 209 30.54 36.47 1.99
C VAL A 209 32.04 36.21 2.22
N ASN A 210 32.44 36.03 3.48
CA ASN A 210 33.84 35.70 3.82
C ASN A 210 34.26 34.34 3.28
N GLU A 211 33.36 33.34 3.31
CA GLU A 211 33.62 32.01 2.76
C GLU A 211 33.68 32.04 1.24
N LEU A 212 32.82 32.82 0.59
CA LEU A 212 32.87 33.03 -0.85
C LEU A 212 34.21 33.69 -1.29
N ASN A 213 34.68 34.70 -0.54
CA ASN A 213 35.95 35.32 -0.80
C ASN A 213 37.13 34.34 -0.59
N ALA A 214 37.07 33.50 0.44
CA ALA A 214 38.08 32.47 0.64
C ALA A 214 38.10 31.43 -0.51
N MET A 215 36.96 31.12 -1.09
CA MET A 215 36.88 30.23 -2.25
C MET A 215 37.56 30.81 -3.49
N GLU A 216 37.67 32.16 -3.62
CA GLU A 216 38.37 32.79 -4.75
C GLU A 216 39.82 32.37 -4.81
N GLY A 217 40.49 32.22 -3.66
CA GLY A 217 41.87 31.78 -3.56
C GLY A 217 42.12 30.28 -3.76
N VAL A 218 41.07 29.43 -3.71
CA VAL A 218 41.21 27.98 -3.80
C VAL A 218 41.42 27.52 -5.23
N ASN A 219 42.45 26.72 -5.47
CA ASN A 219 42.68 26.09 -6.76
C ASN A 219 41.76 24.86 -6.91
N THR A 220 40.78 24.94 -7.83
CA THR A 220 39.89 23.85 -8.18
C THR A 220 40.32 23.21 -9.49
N GLY A 221 40.12 21.92 -9.67
CA GLY A 221 40.44 21.21 -10.91
C GLY A 221 39.69 21.72 -12.16
N SER A 222 38.67 22.58 -11.99
CA SER A 222 37.93 23.23 -13.08
C SER A 222 37.70 24.73 -12.79
N PRO A 223 38.54 25.60 -13.32
CA PRO A 223 38.39 27.07 -13.18
C PRO A 223 37.01 27.58 -13.65
N THR A 224 36.49 27.06 -14.75
CA THR A 224 35.18 27.43 -15.31
C THR A 224 34.04 27.12 -14.36
N THR A 225 34.04 25.94 -13.72
CA THR A 225 33.01 25.54 -12.73
C THR A 225 33.04 26.50 -11.53
N LYS A 226 34.23 26.85 -11.05
CA LYS A 226 34.38 27.80 -9.94
C LYS A 226 33.83 29.18 -10.31
N GLN A 227 34.23 29.72 -11.46
CA GLN A 227 33.76 31.02 -11.92
C GLN A 227 32.24 31.07 -12.10
N THR A 228 31.67 30.02 -12.70
CA THR A 228 30.21 29.91 -12.85
C THR A 228 29.50 29.85 -11.49
N PHE A 229 30.05 29.09 -10.53
CA PHE A 229 29.51 29.00 -9.17
C PHE A 229 29.55 30.37 -8.48
N MET A 230 30.69 31.06 -8.50
CA MET A 230 30.87 32.39 -7.92
C MET A 230 29.91 33.42 -8.57
N PHE A 231 29.81 33.39 -9.89
CA PHE A 231 28.87 34.23 -10.62
C PHE A 231 27.42 34.02 -10.18
N CYS A 232 26.98 32.72 -10.05
CA CYS A 232 25.64 32.40 -9.56
C CYS A 232 25.42 32.87 -8.12
N CYS A 233 26.43 32.76 -7.24
CA CYS A 233 26.34 33.24 -5.86
C CYS A 233 26.11 34.74 -5.77
N PHE A 234 26.85 35.53 -6.56
CA PHE A 234 26.73 37.00 -6.55
C PHE A 234 25.52 37.55 -7.32
N THR A 235 25.05 36.84 -8.33
CA THR A 235 23.90 37.27 -9.13
C THR A 235 22.56 36.69 -8.70
N GLY A 236 22.58 35.70 -7.82
CA GLY A 236 21.37 34.94 -7.42
C GLY A 236 20.77 34.08 -8.54
N LEU A 237 21.50 33.86 -9.63
CA LEU A 237 21.10 33.00 -10.73
C LEU A 237 21.28 31.51 -10.33
N ARG A 238 20.43 30.65 -10.92
CA ARG A 238 20.40 29.21 -10.64
C ARG A 238 20.72 28.42 -11.88
#